data_294e33d85db9cb6b2a25d066d3a78d04
#
_entry.id   294e33d85db9cb6b2a25d066d3a78d04
#
_cell.length_a   1.000
_cell.length_b   1.000
_cell.length_c   1.000
_cell.angle_alpha   90.00
_cell.angle_beta   90.00
_cell.angle_gamma   90.00
#
_symmetry.space_group_name_H-M   'P 1'
#
loop_
_entity.id
_entity.type
_entity.pdbx_description
1 polymer ?
#
loop_
_entity_poly.entity_id
_entity_poly.type
_entity_poly.pdbx_seq_one_letter_code
_entity_poly.pdbx_strand_id
1 'polypeptide(L)'
;MNVNLLGEAVLGETEAAQRLEQYLATLALPEVEVVSVKISTLYSQVSPLAREHTVAVLCERLEKLFRAGADQIFTRPNGDRVAKFVYLDMEEYRDMHLTAAAFMRTLDRAGMENVSAGIVLQAYLPDAHDVQQQLNAWARARVAGGGAPIRLRLVKGANMEMERIEAAIGGW
;
A
#
# COMPACT_ATOMS: atom_id res chain seq x y z
N MET A 1 4.20 3.29 -17.36
CA MET A 1 2.92 3.94 -16.98
C MET A 1 2.59 3.56 -15.54
N ASN A 2 2.04 4.49 -14.74
CA ASN A 2 1.48 4.17 -13.41
C ASN A 2 -0.02 3.92 -13.58
N VAL A 3 -0.51 2.78 -13.08
CA VAL A 3 -1.93 2.38 -13.18
C VAL A 3 -2.53 2.33 -11.78
N ASN A 4 -3.65 3.01 -11.62
CA ASN A 4 -4.52 2.88 -10.47
C ASN A 4 -5.85 2.31 -10.96
N LEU A 5 -6.21 1.12 -10.53
CA LEU A 5 -7.52 0.55 -10.84
C LEU A 5 -8.57 1.28 -10.02
N LEU A 6 -9.38 2.09 -10.68
CA LEU A 6 -10.49 2.77 -10.04
C LEU A 6 -11.48 1.74 -9.50
N GLY A 7 -12.03 2.01 -8.34
CA GLY A 7 -13.04 1.15 -7.69
C GLY A 7 -13.22 1.56 -6.24
N GLU A 8 -14.42 1.32 -5.75
CA GLU A 8 -14.77 1.48 -4.34
C GLU A 8 -14.30 0.26 -3.52
N ALA A 9 -14.47 0.34 -2.21
CA ALA A 9 -14.21 -0.79 -1.32
C ALA A 9 -15.01 -2.03 -1.76
N VAL A 10 -14.35 -3.18 -1.75
CA VAL A 10 -15.01 -4.45 -2.10
C VAL A 10 -15.97 -4.89 -1.00
N LEU A 11 -17.14 -5.43 -1.39
CA LEU A 11 -18.17 -5.84 -0.44
C LEU A 11 -18.02 -7.29 0.04
N GLY A 12 -17.23 -8.11 -0.68
CA GLY A 12 -17.10 -9.53 -0.37
C GLY A 12 -15.73 -10.10 -0.73
N GLU A 13 -15.38 -11.23 -0.11
CA GLU A 13 -14.08 -11.90 -0.30
C GLU A 13 -13.87 -12.43 -1.72
N THR A 14 -14.95 -12.86 -2.40
CA THR A 14 -14.86 -13.24 -3.81
C THR A 14 -14.44 -12.07 -4.69
N GLU A 15 -14.99 -10.90 -4.46
CA GLU A 15 -14.62 -9.68 -5.18
C GLU A 15 -13.19 -9.25 -4.83
N ALA A 16 -12.79 -9.31 -3.55
CA ALA A 16 -11.43 -9.02 -3.12
C ALA A 16 -10.40 -9.95 -3.79
N ALA A 17 -10.72 -11.24 -3.90
CA ALA A 17 -9.86 -12.19 -4.61
C ALA A 17 -9.76 -11.87 -6.11
N GLN A 18 -10.88 -11.55 -6.76
CA GLN A 18 -10.90 -11.13 -8.17
C GLN A 18 -10.10 -9.84 -8.38
N ARG A 19 -10.21 -8.89 -7.46
CA ARG A 19 -9.45 -7.64 -7.53
C ARG A 19 -7.94 -7.88 -7.40
N LEU A 20 -7.53 -8.77 -6.50
CA LEU A 20 -6.13 -9.18 -6.37
C LEU A 20 -5.59 -9.77 -7.69
N GLU A 21 -6.35 -10.69 -8.32
CA GLU A 21 -5.98 -11.25 -9.62
C GLU A 21 -5.90 -10.20 -10.73
N GLN A 22 -6.80 -9.20 -10.73
CA GLN A 22 -6.74 -8.08 -11.67
C GLN A 22 -5.47 -7.23 -11.48
N TYR A 23 -5.04 -6.97 -10.22
CA TYR A 23 -3.79 -6.27 -9.96
C TYR A 23 -2.58 -7.08 -10.45
N LEU A 24 -2.55 -8.38 -10.20
CA LEU A 24 -1.48 -9.28 -10.68
C LEU A 24 -1.43 -9.31 -12.20
N ALA A 25 -2.58 -9.43 -12.85
CA ALA A 25 -2.68 -9.39 -14.32
C ALA A 25 -2.22 -8.02 -14.88
N THR A 26 -2.60 -6.91 -14.21
CA THR A 26 -2.15 -5.57 -14.60
C THR A 26 -0.63 -5.42 -14.47
N LEU A 27 -0.04 -5.94 -13.39
CA LEU A 27 1.42 -5.97 -13.23
C LEU A 27 2.10 -6.77 -14.35
N ALA A 28 1.45 -7.81 -14.90
CA ALA A 28 2.02 -8.60 -15.98
C ALA A 28 2.10 -7.87 -17.34
N LEU A 29 1.33 -6.79 -17.53
CA LEU A 29 1.31 -6.03 -18.78
C LEU A 29 2.65 -5.32 -19.03
N PRO A 30 3.25 -5.45 -20.23
CA PRO A 30 4.58 -4.88 -20.51
C PRO A 30 4.66 -3.36 -20.43
N GLU A 31 3.55 -2.66 -20.65
CA GLU A 31 3.45 -1.19 -20.61
C GLU A 31 3.29 -0.62 -19.18
N VAL A 32 3.07 -1.47 -18.19
CA VAL A 32 2.87 -1.06 -16.79
C VAL A 32 4.18 -1.13 -16.02
N GLU A 33 4.62 -0.02 -15.46
CA GLU A 33 5.77 0.07 -14.56
C GLU A 33 5.35 0.06 -13.09
N VAL A 34 4.25 0.73 -12.77
CA VAL A 34 3.81 0.96 -11.39
C VAL A 34 2.31 0.69 -11.27
N VAL A 35 1.92 0.03 -10.19
CA VAL A 35 0.52 -0.15 -9.80
C VAL A 35 0.29 0.43 -8.41
N SER A 36 -0.80 1.16 -8.24
CA SER A 36 -1.29 1.61 -6.92
C SER A 36 -2.45 0.72 -6.48
N VAL A 37 -2.40 0.28 -5.21
CA VAL A 37 -3.42 -0.58 -4.60
C VAL A 37 -3.90 0.00 -3.29
N LYS A 38 -5.10 -0.36 -2.86
CA LYS A 38 -5.74 0.11 -1.63
C LYS A 38 -6.10 -1.09 -0.75
N ILE A 39 -6.00 -0.95 0.57
CA ILE A 39 -6.36 -2.07 1.47
C ILE A 39 -7.83 -2.44 1.36
N SER A 40 -8.71 -1.46 1.13
CA SER A 40 -10.16 -1.64 0.97
C SER A 40 -10.54 -2.48 -0.27
N THR A 41 -9.65 -2.53 -1.27
CA THR A 41 -9.84 -3.37 -2.47
C THR A 41 -9.19 -4.75 -2.35
N LEU A 42 -8.32 -4.93 -1.37
CA LEU A 42 -7.63 -6.19 -1.11
C LEU A 42 -8.34 -7.05 -0.06
N TYR A 43 -9.13 -6.47 0.84
CA TYR A 43 -9.83 -7.20 1.89
C TYR A 43 -11.17 -6.55 2.20
N SER A 44 -12.26 -7.33 2.16
CA SER A 44 -13.62 -6.82 2.33
C SER A 44 -14.02 -6.55 3.79
N GLN A 45 -13.27 -7.09 4.75
CA GLN A 45 -13.57 -7.00 6.18
C GLN A 45 -12.49 -6.20 6.93
N VAL A 46 -11.98 -5.12 6.31
CA VAL A 46 -11.03 -4.22 6.97
C VAL A 46 -11.69 -3.64 8.22
N SER A 47 -11.08 -3.90 9.38
CA SER A 47 -11.62 -3.45 10.66
C SER A 47 -10.51 -3.09 11.65
N PRO A 48 -10.49 -1.85 12.17
CA PRO A 48 -9.59 -1.47 13.27
C PRO A 48 -9.80 -2.29 14.55
N LEU A 49 -11.04 -2.75 14.79
CA LEU A 49 -11.36 -3.59 15.96
C LEU A 49 -10.77 -5.00 15.85
N ALA A 50 -10.62 -5.53 14.64
CA ALA A 50 -9.99 -6.82 14.36
C ALA A 50 -8.57 -6.63 13.79
N ARG A 51 -7.80 -5.70 14.34
CA ARG A 51 -6.54 -5.22 13.80
C ARG A 51 -5.56 -6.32 13.41
N GLU A 52 -5.27 -7.24 14.33
CA GLU A 52 -4.25 -8.28 14.07
C GLU A 52 -4.68 -9.23 12.95
N HIS A 53 -5.96 -9.62 12.92
CA HIS A 53 -6.51 -10.44 11.85
C HIS A 53 -6.48 -9.69 10.50
N THR A 54 -6.96 -8.44 10.50
CA THR A 54 -6.95 -7.59 9.29
C THR A 54 -5.54 -7.45 8.72
N VAL A 55 -4.56 -7.13 9.57
CA VAL A 55 -3.17 -6.97 9.13
C VAL A 55 -2.59 -8.30 8.62
N ALA A 56 -2.90 -9.44 9.27
CA ALA A 56 -2.44 -10.74 8.80
C ALA A 56 -2.94 -11.07 7.39
N VAL A 57 -4.24 -10.89 7.13
CA VAL A 57 -4.83 -11.10 5.80
C VAL A 57 -4.23 -10.15 4.75
N LEU A 58 -4.09 -8.87 5.11
CA LEU A 58 -3.48 -7.89 4.21
C LEU A 58 -2.03 -8.23 3.88
N CYS A 59 -1.24 -8.69 4.86
CA CYS A 59 0.15 -9.09 4.62
C CYS A 59 0.26 -10.22 3.59
N GLU A 60 -0.63 -11.22 3.62
CA GLU A 60 -0.62 -12.31 2.65
C GLU A 60 -0.89 -11.82 1.21
N ARG A 61 -1.80 -10.86 1.05
CA ARG A 61 -2.18 -10.31 -0.24
C ARG A 61 -1.17 -9.31 -0.78
N LEU A 62 -0.64 -8.46 0.09
CA LEU A 62 0.41 -7.51 -0.26
C LEU A 62 1.72 -8.21 -0.61
N GLU A 63 2.08 -9.29 0.08
CA GLU A 63 3.27 -10.08 -0.25
C GLU A 63 3.23 -10.59 -1.69
N LYS A 64 2.08 -11.13 -2.12
CA LYS A 64 1.90 -11.60 -3.52
C LYS A 64 2.13 -10.47 -4.51
N LEU A 65 1.56 -9.28 -4.25
CA LEU A 65 1.69 -8.12 -5.13
C LEU A 65 3.11 -7.55 -5.15
N PHE A 66 3.74 -7.43 -3.99
CA PHE A 66 5.08 -6.88 -3.90
C PHE A 66 6.12 -7.80 -4.55
N ARG A 67 6.00 -9.13 -4.35
CA ARG A 67 6.84 -10.12 -5.07
C ARG A 67 6.60 -10.05 -6.57
N ALA A 68 5.35 -10.06 -7.02
CA ALA A 68 5.02 -9.97 -8.43
C ALA A 68 5.59 -8.71 -9.09
N GLY A 69 5.58 -7.57 -8.37
CA GLY A 69 6.25 -6.35 -8.85
C GLY A 69 7.77 -6.49 -8.93
N ALA A 70 8.40 -7.03 -7.88
CA ALA A 70 9.85 -7.19 -7.82
C ALA A 70 10.39 -8.18 -8.85
N ASP A 71 9.63 -9.25 -9.16
CA ASP A 71 10.04 -10.31 -10.09
C ASP A 71 9.89 -9.92 -11.57
N GLN A 72 9.17 -8.85 -11.87
CA GLN A 72 8.92 -8.41 -13.24
C GLN A 72 9.72 -7.17 -13.59
N ILE A 73 10.20 -7.13 -14.84
CA ILE A 73 11.01 -6.03 -15.35
C ILE A 73 10.20 -5.17 -16.31
N PHE A 74 10.31 -3.87 -16.11
CA PHE A 74 9.84 -2.85 -17.05
C PHE A 74 11.04 -2.21 -17.76
N THR A 75 10.97 -2.08 -19.08
CA THR A 75 11.97 -1.35 -19.87
C THR A 75 11.45 0.04 -20.18
N ARG A 76 12.13 1.06 -19.68
CA ARG A 76 11.80 2.47 -19.91
C ARG A 76 12.18 2.91 -21.35
N PRO A 77 11.62 4.01 -21.86
CA PRO A 77 11.95 4.53 -23.18
C PRO A 77 13.44 4.87 -23.39
N ASN A 78 14.15 5.18 -22.31
CA ASN A 78 15.60 5.43 -22.34
C ASN A 78 16.45 4.15 -22.30
N GLY A 79 15.82 2.98 -22.28
CA GLY A 79 16.49 1.68 -22.25
C GLY A 79 16.75 1.11 -20.85
N ASP A 80 16.49 1.88 -19.77
CA ASP A 80 16.68 1.40 -18.41
C ASP A 80 15.74 0.23 -18.11
N ARG A 81 16.28 -0.81 -17.50
CA ARG A 81 15.53 -1.96 -17.00
C ARG A 81 15.36 -1.84 -15.49
N VAL A 82 14.12 -1.74 -15.06
CA VAL A 82 13.78 -1.58 -13.64
C VAL A 82 12.76 -2.63 -13.20
N ALA A 83 12.82 -3.06 -11.94
CA ALA A 83 11.73 -3.86 -11.38
C ALA A 83 10.44 -3.04 -11.38
N LYS A 84 9.32 -3.70 -11.62
CA LYS A 84 8.01 -3.05 -11.48
C LYS A 84 7.75 -2.73 -10.02
N PHE A 85 6.83 -1.81 -9.78
CA PHE A 85 6.69 -1.22 -8.46
C PHE A 85 5.23 -1.15 -8.02
N VAL A 86 4.98 -1.42 -6.75
CA VAL A 86 3.64 -1.32 -6.15
C VAL A 86 3.64 -0.24 -5.08
N TYR A 87 2.68 0.69 -5.17
CA TYR A 87 2.33 1.61 -4.10
C TYR A 87 1.10 1.13 -3.34
N LEU A 88 1.16 1.20 -2.02
CA LEU A 88 0.00 1.09 -1.15
C LEU A 88 -0.54 2.50 -0.88
N ASP A 89 -1.70 2.81 -1.47
CA ASP A 89 -2.34 4.10 -1.31
C ASP A 89 -3.06 4.18 0.05
N MET A 90 -3.06 5.37 0.63
CA MET A 90 -3.80 5.70 1.85
C MET A 90 -5.15 6.30 1.46
N GLU A 91 -6.23 5.84 2.09
CA GLU A 91 -7.58 6.29 1.78
C GLU A 91 -8.21 7.04 2.96
N GLU A 92 -8.57 6.35 4.02
CA GLU A 92 -9.31 6.89 5.15
C GLU A 92 -8.42 7.03 6.38
N TYR A 93 -8.70 8.05 7.19
CA TYR A 93 -7.97 8.30 8.45
C TYR A 93 -7.98 7.08 9.38
N ARG A 94 -9.16 6.47 9.57
CA ARG A 94 -9.33 5.30 10.44
C ARG A 94 -8.45 4.10 10.07
N ASP A 95 -8.06 4.00 8.79
CA ASP A 95 -7.29 2.87 8.26
C ASP A 95 -5.79 3.17 8.16
N MET A 96 -5.37 4.40 8.48
CA MET A 96 -3.98 4.85 8.33
C MET A 96 -2.99 3.96 9.08
N HIS A 97 -3.27 3.66 10.35
CA HIS A 97 -2.40 2.81 11.16
C HIS A 97 -2.41 1.34 10.72
N LEU A 98 -3.56 0.83 10.22
CA LEU A 98 -3.65 -0.51 9.64
C LEU A 98 -2.81 -0.62 8.37
N THR A 99 -2.94 0.36 7.50
CA THR A 99 -2.20 0.44 6.23
C THR A 99 -0.70 0.48 6.46
N ALA A 100 -0.23 1.34 7.37
CA ALA A 100 1.18 1.43 7.74
C ALA A 100 1.71 0.12 8.37
N ALA A 101 0.94 -0.49 9.28
CA ALA A 101 1.30 -1.75 9.90
C ALA A 101 1.35 -2.90 8.89
N ALA A 102 0.37 -3.02 8.00
CA ALA A 102 0.34 -4.03 6.96
C ALA A 102 1.54 -3.87 6.00
N PHE A 103 1.87 -2.65 5.61
CA PHE A 103 3.03 -2.34 4.76
C PHE A 103 4.34 -2.80 5.40
N MET A 104 4.63 -2.35 6.62
CA MET A 104 5.87 -2.69 7.32
C MET A 104 5.97 -4.21 7.58
N ARG A 105 4.93 -4.81 8.15
CA ARG A 105 4.92 -6.25 8.47
C ARG A 105 5.04 -7.14 7.23
N THR A 106 4.49 -6.70 6.09
CA THR A 106 4.67 -7.45 4.83
C THR A 106 6.13 -7.47 4.41
N LEU A 107 6.79 -6.31 4.44
CA LEU A 107 8.19 -6.18 4.03
C LEU A 107 9.18 -6.75 5.05
N ASP A 108 8.76 -7.01 6.29
CA ASP A 108 9.54 -7.70 7.32
C ASP A 108 9.44 -9.24 7.24
N ARG A 109 8.60 -9.77 6.35
CA ARG A 109 8.49 -11.23 6.15
C ARG A 109 9.75 -11.79 5.49
N ALA A 110 10.07 -13.06 5.83
CA ALA A 110 11.22 -13.76 5.26
C ALA A 110 11.18 -13.78 3.72
N GLY A 111 12.29 -13.45 3.10
CA GLY A 111 12.43 -13.36 1.64
C GLY A 111 11.86 -12.08 1.02
N MET A 112 11.49 -11.08 1.85
CA MET A 112 11.08 -9.75 1.39
C MET A 112 12.20 -8.70 1.56
N GLU A 113 13.37 -9.09 2.01
CA GLU A 113 14.48 -8.18 2.33
C GLU A 113 14.87 -7.33 1.12
N ASN A 114 14.90 -7.92 -0.06
CA ASN A 114 15.30 -7.25 -1.30
C ASN A 114 14.15 -6.62 -2.08
N VAL A 115 12.93 -6.69 -1.55
CA VAL A 115 11.73 -6.14 -2.21
C VAL A 115 11.56 -4.68 -1.84
N SER A 116 11.47 -3.80 -2.84
CA SER A 116 11.15 -2.38 -2.67
C SER A 116 9.69 -2.12 -3.02
N ALA A 117 9.00 -1.41 -2.16
CA ALA A 117 7.60 -1.02 -2.35
C ALA A 117 7.38 0.43 -1.88
N GLY A 118 6.24 1.00 -2.18
CA GLY A 118 5.89 2.35 -1.79
C GLY A 118 4.65 2.41 -0.91
N ILE A 119 4.57 3.44 -0.08
CA ILE A 119 3.38 3.79 0.69
C ILE A 119 3.08 5.26 0.51
N VAL A 120 1.79 5.60 0.55
CA VAL A 120 1.31 6.98 0.42
C VAL A 120 0.81 7.46 1.78
N LEU A 121 1.11 8.70 2.13
CA LEU A 121 0.55 9.40 3.29
C LEU A 121 -0.13 10.68 2.86
N GLN A 122 -1.22 11.01 3.54
CA GLN A 122 -2.01 12.23 3.33
C GLN A 122 -1.53 13.32 4.29
N ALA A 123 -0.93 14.38 3.75
CA ALA A 123 -0.27 15.42 4.55
C ALA A 123 -1.24 16.32 5.35
N TYR A 124 -2.54 16.29 5.06
CA TYR A 124 -3.54 17.10 5.78
C TYR A 124 -3.96 16.48 7.13
N LEU A 125 -3.66 15.19 7.35
CA LEU A 125 -3.96 14.51 8.61
C LEU A 125 -2.88 14.83 9.65
N PRO A 126 -3.23 15.30 10.85
CA PRO A 126 -2.25 15.61 11.89
C PRO A 126 -1.36 14.42 12.24
N ASP A 127 -1.95 13.24 12.41
CA ASP A 127 -1.25 12.00 12.80
C ASP A 127 -0.37 11.43 11.69
N ALA A 128 -0.51 11.91 10.44
CA ALA A 128 0.32 11.48 9.33
C ALA A 128 1.81 11.76 9.57
N HIS A 129 2.14 12.81 10.34
CA HIS A 129 3.51 13.12 10.70
C HIS A 129 4.13 12.03 11.59
N ASP A 130 3.40 11.57 12.60
CA ASP A 130 3.88 10.52 13.52
C ASP A 130 4.03 9.18 12.79
N VAL A 131 3.08 8.85 11.92
CA VAL A 131 3.18 7.65 11.06
C VAL A 131 4.37 7.77 10.10
N GLN A 132 4.64 8.96 9.55
CA GLN A 132 5.82 9.20 8.73
C GLN A 132 7.11 8.99 9.50
N GLN A 133 7.20 9.47 10.75
CA GLN A 133 8.37 9.26 11.59
C GLN A 133 8.60 7.78 11.88
N GLN A 134 7.53 7.02 12.20
CA GLN A 134 7.60 5.57 12.40
C GLN A 134 8.09 4.84 11.16
N LEU A 135 7.52 5.14 9.98
CA LEU A 135 7.94 4.58 8.70
C LEU A 135 9.40 4.89 8.38
N ASN A 136 9.85 6.12 8.64
CA ASN A 136 11.22 6.54 8.41
C ASN A 136 12.20 5.81 9.33
N ALA A 137 11.87 5.68 10.63
CA ALA A 137 12.71 4.96 11.59
C ALA A 137 12.84 3.48 11.21
N TRP A 138 11.72 2.83 10.91
CA TRP A 138 11.68 1.44 10.45
C TRP A 138 12.47 1.25 9.13
N ALA A 139 12.26 2.13 8.14
CA ALA A 139 12.94 2.03 6.85
C ALA A 139 14.47 2.20 6.98
N ARG A 140 14.93 3.09 7.86
CA ARG A 140 16.36 3.24 8.16
C ARG A 140 16.94 1.97 8.79
N ALA A 141 16.22 1.37 9.75
CA ALA A 141 16.65 0.12 10.38
C ALA A 141 16.71 -1.02 9.35
N ARG A 142 15.70 -1.13 8.48
CA ARG A 142 15.65 -2.09 7.38
C ARG A 142 16.87 -1.95 6.45
N VAL A 143 17.16 -0.73 5.99
CA VAL A 143 18.31 -0.47 5.09
C VAL A 143 19.63 -0.72 5.80
N ALA A 144 19.77 -0.35 7.07
CA ALA A 144 20.96 -0.64 7.88
C ALA A 144 21.19 -2.15 8.06
N GLY A 145 20.12 -2.95 8.09
CA GLY A 145 20.14 -4.41 8.08
C GLY A 145 20.38 -5.05 6.70
N GLY A 146 20.65 -4.25 5.67
CA GLY A 146 20.91 -4.74 4.30
C GLY A 146 19.65 -4.90 3.44
N GLY A 147 18.48 -4.53 3.93
CA GLY A 147 17.23 -4.59 3.16
C GLY A 147 17.07 -3.47 2.14
N ALA A 148 16.20 -3.68 1.16
CA ALA A 148 15.90 -2.70 0.12
C ALA A 148 15.21 -1.45 0.68
N PRO A 149 15.48 -0.26 0.12
CA PRO A 149 14.77 0.96 0.50
C PRO A 149 13.32 0.93 0.06
N ILE A 150 12.50 1.74 0.72
CA ILE A 150 11.11 2.00 0.34
C ILE A 150 10.97 3.39 -0.29
N ARG A 151 9.80 3.64 -0.90
CA ARG A 151 9.40 4.97 -1.33
C ARG A 151 8.21 5.44 -0.52
N LEU A 152 8.30 6.66 -0.01
CA LEU A 152 7.18 7.32 0.66
C LEU A 152 6.73 8.49 -0.22
N ARG A 153 5.44 8.50 -0.60
CA ARG A 153 4.81 9.56 -1.36
C ARG A 153 3.89 10.35 -0.44
N LEU A 154 4.19 11.63 -0.26
CA LEU A 154 3.29 12.56 0.42
C LEU A 154 2.35 13.19 -0.59
N VAL A 155 1.06 13.08 -0.34
CA VAL A 155 0.02 13.73 -1.12
C VAL A 155 -0.73 14.74 -0.24
N LYS A 156 -1.32 15.75 -0.85
CA LYS A 156 -2.13 16.73 -0.11
C LYS A 156 -3.26 16.00 0.65
N GLY A 157 -3.97 15.12 -0.03
CA GLY A 157 -5.10 14.34 0.47
C GLY A 157 -6.27 14.39 -0.50
N ALA A 158 -7.10 13.32 -0.50
CA ALA A 158 -8.22 13.18 -1.41
C ALA A 158 -9.59 13.27 -0.70
N ASN A 159 -9.66 12.86 0.58
CA ASN A 159 -10.93 12.67 1.30
C ASN A 159 -11.22 13.75 2.35
N MET A 160 -10.61 14.93 2.23
CA MET A 160 -10.68 15.97 3.27
C MET A 160 -12.12 16.37 3.66
N GLU A 161 -13.05 16.38 2.72
CA GLU A 161 -14.45 16.73 3.02
C GLU A 161 -15.15 15.65 3.81
N MET A 162 -14.93 14.37 3.45
CA MET A 162 -15.49 13.24 4.19
C MET A 162 -14.91 13.16 5.61
N GLU A 163 -13.60 13.33 5.76
CA GLU A 163 -12.94 13.36 7.07
C GLU A 163 -13.49 14.49 7.96
N ARG A 164 -13.78 15.66 7.40
CA ARG A 164 -14.43 16.77 8.14
C ARG A 164 -15.85 16.43 8.60
N ILE A 165 -16.61 15.73 7.75
CA ILE A 165 -17.97 15.30 8.08
C ILE A 165 -17.91 14.25 9.20
N GLU A 166 -17.02 13.27 9.11
CA GLU A 166 -16.85 12.24 10.12
C GLU A 166 -16.39 12.83 11.46
N ALA A 167 -15.44 13.76 11.44
CA ALA A 167 -15.01 14.48 12.63
C ALA A 167 -16.16 15.28 13.28
N ALA A 168 -16.97 15.96 12.47
CA ALA A 168 -18.12 16.73 12.95
C ALA A 168 -19.20 15.81 13.56
N ILE A 169 -19.46 14.65 12.96
CA ILE A 169 -20.42 13.66 13.50
C ILE A 169 -19.86 13.01 14.77
N GLY A 170 -18.58 12.72 14.80
CA GLY A 170 -17.90 12.11 15.97
C GLY A 170 -17.67 13.09 17.13
N GLY A 171 -17.84 14.39 16.94
CA GLY A 171 -17.64 15.41 17.97
C GLY A 171 -16.16 15.66 18.32
N TRP A 172 -15.24 15.46 17.35
CA TRP A 172 -13.78 15.63 17.50
C TRP A 172 -13.17 16.39 16.31
#